data_9943ecaec2ac3c653bae1e75e1d876f2
#
_entry.id   9943ecaec2ac3c653bae1e75e1d876f2
#
_cell.length_a   1.000
_cell.length_b   1.000
_cell.length_c   1.000
_cell.angle_alpha   90.00
_cell.angle_beta   90.00
_cell.angle_gamma   90.00
#
_symmetry.space_group_name_H-M   'P 1'
#
loop_
_entity.id
_entity.type
_entity.pdbx_description
1 polymer ?
#
loop_
_entity_poly.entity_id
_entity_poly.type
_entity_poly.pdbx_seq_one_letter_code
_entity_poly.pdbx_strand_id
1 'polypeptide(L)'
;MDYIRITDDNIEKEHICCAMSGKQGVIKKEWLKQRFKEGLVFCRSTERGKCFIEYIPAENAWVPIQADGYFYIDCLWVSGSLKGHGYSNDLLEECIRDAKEQGRKGLCILSSEGRKREFLSDPKYLAYKGFAVAIHRNAGSI
;
A
#
# COMPACT_ATOMS: atom_id res chain seq x y z
N MET A 1 12.44 13.75 -4.42
CA MET A 1 11.56 12.78 -5.14
C MET A 1 10.14 13.31 -5.16
N ASP A 2 9.55 13.37 -6.33
CA ASP A 2 8.16 13.77 -6.48
C ASP A 2 7.25 12.55 -6.51
N TYR A 3 6.05 12.71 -5.96
CA TYR A 3 5.06 11.65 -5.88
C TYR A 3 3.76 12.10 -6.54
N ILE A 4 3.03 11.15 -7.08
CA ILE A 4 1.73 11.40 -7.71
C ILE A 4 0.71 10.41 -7.15
N ARG A 5 -0.46 10.94 -6.82
CA ARG A 5 -1.60 10.12 -6.41
C ARG A 5 -2.41 9.79 -7.65
N ILE A 6 -2.63 8.50 -7.89
CA ILE A 6 -3.42 8.05 -9.03
C ILE A 6 -4.90 8.15 -8.65
N THR A 7 -5.69 8.82 -9.49
CA THR A 7 -7.11 9.05 -9.26
C THR A 7 -7.88 8.76 -10.54
N ASP A 8 -9.21 8.83 -10.49
CA ASP A 8 -10.03 8.70 -11.68
C ASP A 8 -9.67 9.73 -12.75
N ASP A 9 -9.18 10.89 -12.35
CA ASP A 9 -8.84 11.98 -13.28
C ASP A 9 -7.58 11.70 -14.09
N ASN A 10 -6.64 10.93 -13.57
CA ASN A 10 -5.35 10.71 -14.22
C ASN A 10 -5.03 9.25 -14.55
N ILE A 11 -5.82 8.30 -14.09
CA ILE A 11 -5.49 6.87 -14.21
C ILE A 11 -5.28 6.41 -15.67
N GLU A 12 -5.98 7.00 -16.61
CA GLU A 12 -5.83 6.62 -18.02
C GLU A 12 -4.49 7.10 -18.62
N LYS A 13 -3.94 8.17 -18.08
CA LYS A 13 -2.68 8.76 -18.57
C LYS A 13 -1.46 8.21 -17.87
N GLU A 14 -1.61 7.69 -16.65
CA GLU A 14 -0.49 7.30 -15.82
C GLU A 14 -0.29 5.79 -15.85
N HIS A 15 0.97 5.35 -15.74
CA HIS A 15 1.26 3.94 -15.60
C HIS A 15 1.05 3.48 -14.16
N ILE A 16 0.72 2.22 -14.00
CA ILE A 16 0.60 1.57 -12.71
C ILE A 16 1.82 0.68 -12.51
N CYS A 17 2.68 1.03 -11.57
CA CYS A 17 3.99 0.40 -11.46
C CYS A 17 3.97 -1.08 -11.02
N CYS A 18 2.88 -1.59 -10.51
CA CYS A 18 2.75 -3.00 -10.16
C CYS A 18 2.16 -3.87 -11.29
N ALA A 19 1.64 -3.24 -12.36
CA ALA A 19 1.08 -3.96 -13.53
C ALA A 19 1.25 -3.07 -14.76
N MET A 20 2.44 -3.07 -15.32
CA MET A 20 2.86 -2.03 -16.26
C MET A 20 2.50 -2.27 -17.72
N SER A 21 2.13 -3.47 -18.13
CA SER A 21 1.95 -3.75 -19.55
C SER A 21 0.80 -4.69 -19.84
N GLY A 22 0.25 -4.56 -21.05
CA GLY A 22 -0.72 -5.48 -21.62
C GLY A 22 -2.03 -5.56 -20.87
N LYS A 23 -2.61 -6.75 -20.89
CA LYS A 23 -3.89 -7.02 -20.25
C LYS A 23 -3.87 -6.79 -18.74
N GLN A 24 -2.75 -7.06 -18.09
CA GLN A 24 -2.61 -6.87 -16.63
C GLN A 24 -2.76 -5.41 -16.24
N GLY A 25 -2.20 -4.51 -17.02
CA GLY A 25 -2.34 -3.07 -16.79
C GLY A 25 -3.79 -2.61 -16.90
N VAL A 26 -4.50 -3.09 -17.91
CA VAL A 26 -5.92 -2.76 -18.11
C VAL A 26 -6.76 -3.30 -16.95
N ILE A 27 -6.55 -4.55 -16.56
CA ILE A 27 -7.28 -5.19 -15.45
C ILE A 27 -7.05 -4.43 -14.16
N LYS A 28 -5.79 -4.07 -13.87
CA LYS A 28 -5.44 -3.35 -12.64
C LYS A 28 -6.09 -1.97 -12.61
N LYS A 29 -6.09 -1.25 -13.73
CA LYS A 29 -6.74 0.07 -13.82
C LYS A 29 -8.24 -0.01 -13.57
N GLU A 30 -8.91 -1.00 -14.13
CA GLU A 30 -10.33 -1.20 -13.89
C GLU A 30 -10.61 -1.55 -12.43
N TRP A 31 -9.78 -2.41 -11.83
CA TRP A 31 -9.87 -2.75 -10.42
C TRP A 31 -9.69 -1.51 -9.55
N LEU A 32 -8.67 -0.69 -9.83
CA LEU A 32 -8.41 0.54 -9.08
C LEU A 32 -9.60 1.51 -9.16
N LYS A 33 -10.19 1.69 -10.34
CA LYS A 33 -11.36 2.57 -10.49
C LYS A 33 -12.48 2.17 -9.56
N GLN A 34 -12.73 0.87 -9.42
CA GLN A 34 -13.75 0.38 -8.51
C GLN A 34 -13.35 0.60 -7.05
N ARG A 35 -12.08 0.36 -6.73
CA ARG A 35 -11.59 0.51 -5.34
C ARG A 35 -11.51 1.97 -4.92
N PHE A 36 -11.28 2.91 -5.84
CA PHE A 36 -11.28 4.34 -5.51
C PHE A 36 -12.62 4.76 -4.91
N LYS A 37 -13.71 4.17 -5.35
CA LYS A 37 -15.04 4.43 -4.80
C LYS A 37 -15.16 3.98 -3.34
N GLU A 38 -14.32 3.05 -2.92
CA GLU A 38 -14.27 2.54 -1.54
C GLU A 38 -13.21 3.24 -0.71
N GLY A 39 -12.54 4.25 -1.25
CA GLY A 39 -11.55 5.03 -0.53
C GLY A 39 -10.11 4.58 -0.71
N LEU A 40 -9.82 3.66 -1.64
CA LEU A 40 -8.45 3.24 -1.91
C LEU A 40 -7.62 4.41 -2.45
N VAL A 41 -6.38 4.50 -1.98
CA VAL A 41 -5.39 5.46 -2.44
C VAL A 41 -4.19 4.71 -3.01
N PHE A 42 -3.75 5.11 -4.19
CA PHE A 42 -2.53 4.61 -4.83
C PHE A 42 -1.61 5.81 -5.09
N CYS A 43 -0.45 5.81 -4.46
CA CYS A 43 0.52 6.91 -4.56
C CYS A 43 1.86 6.33 -4.98
N ARG A 44 2.45 6.85 -6.04
CA ARG A 44 3.73 6.40 -6.56
C ARG A 44 4.69 7.55 -6.82
N SER A 45 5.98 7.24 -6.92
CA SER A 45 6.94 8.22 -7.40
C SER A 45 6.69 8.55 -8.88
N THR A 46 7.11 9.72 -9.30
CA THR A 46 6.99 10.12 -10.72
C THR A 46 8.05 9.44 -11.59
N GLU A 47 9.08 8.86 -10.99
CA GLU A 47 10.12 8.15 -11.73
C GLU A 47 9.69 6.74 -12.12
N ARG A 48 10.37 6.19 -13.12
CA ARG A 48 10.16 4.80 -13.53
C ARG A 48 10.61 3.84 -12.43
N GLY A 49 9.93 2.72 -12.34
CA GLY A 49 10.24 1.68 -11.37
C GLY A 49 9.15 1.52 -10.33
N LYS A 50 9.36 0.56 -9.44
CA LYS A 50 8.37 0.24 -8.40
C LYS A 50 8.70 1.01 -7.13
N CYS A 51 8.00 2.12 -6.92
CA CYS A 51 8.09 2.92 -5.72
C CYS A 51 6.70 3.47 -5.46
N PHE A 52 5.90 2.74 -4.68
CA PHE A 52 4.51 3.10 -4.47
C PHE A 52 3.97 2.56 -3.16
N ILE A 53 2.87 3.15 -2.71
CA ILE A 53 2.06 2.67 -1.60
C ILE A 53 0.60 2.60 -2.04
N GLU A 54 -0.09 1.56 -1.59
CA GLU A 54 -1.52 1.38 -1.83
C GLU A 54 -2.19 1.09 -0.50
N TYR A 55 -3.21 1.87 -0.15
CA TYR A 55 -3.92 1.68 1.11
C TYR A 55 -5.40 2.02 0.95
N ILE A 56 -6.22 1.48 1.85
CA ILE A 56 -7.68 1.59 1.80
C ILE A 56 -8.21 1.64 3.24
N PRO A 57 -9.35 2.30 3.50
CA PRO A 57 -9.99 2.14 4.81
C PRO A 57 -10.16 0.66 5.14
N ALA A 58 -9.70 0.26 6.33
CA ALA A 58 -9.63 -1.15 6.70
C ALA A 58 -11.00 -1.83 6.67
N GLU A 59 -12.06 -1.10 6.98
CA GLU A 59 -13.43 -1.62 6.92
C GLU A 59 -13.86 -1.99 5.50
N ASN A 60 -13.19 -1.47 4.47
CA ASN A 60 -13.46 -1.76 3.06
C ASN A 60 -12.42 -2.71 2.44
N ALA A 61 -11.46 -3.17 3.24
CA ALA A 61 -10.42 -4.09 2.76
C ALA A 61 -11.00 -5.48 2.55
N TRP A 62 -10.43 -6.20 1.60
CA TRP A 62 -10.88 -7.55 1.23
C TRP A 62 -10.13 -8.66 2.00
N VAL A 63 -9.48 -8.31 3.07
CA VAL A 63 -8.78 -9.25 3.95
C VAL A 63 -9.55 -9.41 5.27
N PRO A 64 -9.45 -10.56 5.94
CA PRO A 64 -10.22 -10.82 7.16
C PRO A 64 -9.58 -10.16 8.39
N ILE A 65 -9.58 -8.83 8.42
CA ILE A 65 -9.08 -8.05 9.55
C ILE A 65 -10.22 -7.25 10.18
N GLN A 66 -10.11 -7.03 11.48
CA GLN A 66 -11.02 -6.16 12.21
C GLN A 66 -10.22 -4.95 12.69
N ALA A 67 -10.23 -3.89 11.89
CA ALA A 67 -9.47 -2.68 12.16
C ALA A 67 -10.24 -1.45 11.70
N ASP A 68 -11.53 -1.42 11.97
CA ASP A 68 -12.39 -0.31 11.57
C ASP A 68 -11.81 1.02 12.11
N GLY A 69 -11.76 2.01 11.24
CA GLY A 69 -11.19 3.30 11.57
C GLY A 69 -9.69 3.42 11.28
N TYR A 70 -9.04 2.34 10.86
CA TYR A 70 -7.64 2.35 10.42
C TYR A 70 -7.56 2.40 8.89
N PHE A 71 -6.41 2.78 8.36
CA PHE A 71 -6.05 2.47 6.98
C PHE A 71 -5.31 1.14 6.93
N TYR A 72 -5.69 0.27 5.99
CA TYR A 72 -4.98 -0.95 5.69
C TYR A 72 -4.05 -0.72 4.52
N ILE A 73 -2.75 -0.94 4.74
CA ILE A 73 -1.74 -0.87 3.68
C ILE A 73 -1.64 -2.25 3.05
N ASP A 74 -2.11 -2.40 1.82
CA ASP A 74 -2.05 -3.69 1.14
C ASP A 74 -0.79 -3.86 0.31
N CYS A 75 -0.11 -2.77 -0.04
CA CYS A 75 1.16 -2.85 -0.76
C CYS A 75 2.02 -1.61 -0.49
N LEU A 76 3.29 -1.86 -0.19
CA LEU A 76 4.32 -0.84 -0.07
C LEU A 76 5.58 -1.42 -0.68
N TRP A 77 6.03 -0.87 -1.79
CA TRP A 77 7.15 -1.44 -2.53
C TRP A 77 8.08 -0.35 -3.04
N VAL A 78 9.36 -0.51 -2.74
CA VAL A 78 10.45 0.27 -3.33
C VAL A 78 11.47 -0.73 -3.84
N SER A 79 11.81 -0.70 -5.13
CA SER A 79 12.66 -1.71 -5.74
C SER A 79 13.83 -1.12 -6.51
N GLY A 80 14.83 -1.96 -6.80
CA GLY A 80 15.96 -1.64 -7.64
C GLY A 80 16.80 -0.50 -7.12
N SER A 81 17.20 0.40 -8.01
CA SER A 81 18.04 1.55 -7.69
C SER A 81 17.34 2.57 -6.78
N LEU A 82 16.03 2.45 -6.59
CA LEU A 82 15.26 3.35 -5.74
C LEU A 82 15.39 3.00 -4.25
N LYS A 83 15.90 1.82 -3.91
CA LYS A 83 16.15 1.43 -2.53
C LYS A 83 17.25 2.26 -1.88
N GLY A 84 17.16 2.42 -0.56
CA GLY A 84 18.20 3.10 0.21
C GLY A 84 18.18 4.62 0.19
N HIS A 85 17.13 5.21 -0.36
CA HIS A 85 16.98 6.67 -0.47
C HIS A 85 15.90 7.26 0.47
N GLY A 86 15.30 6.43 1.33
CA GLY A 86 14.26 6.90 2.23
C GLY A 86 12.88 7.05 1.61
N TYR A 87 12.67 6.55 0.41
CA TYR A 87 11.39 6.72 -0.29
C TYR A 87 10.24 5.96 0.39
N SER A 88 10.51 4.83 1.02
CA SER A 88 9.47 4.12 1.76
C SER A 88 8.98 4.94 2.96
N ASN A 89 9.87 5.70 3.59
CA ASN A 89 9.48 6.64 4.64
C ASN A 89 8.56 7.73 4.10
N ASP A 90 8.91 8.30 2.95
CA ASP A 90 8.08 9.33 2.32
C ASP A 90 6.67 8.83 2.04
N LEU A 91 6.57 7.60 1.52
CA LEU A 91 5.28 6.98 1.22
C LEU A 91 4.47 6.70 2.49
N LEU A 92 5.11 6.18 3.53
CA LEU A 92 4.47 5.97 4.82
C LEU A 92 4.02 7.28 5.46
N GLU A 93 4.84 8.32 5.39
CA GLU A 93 4.50 9.66 5.89
C GLU A 93 3.27 10.21 5.19
N GLU A 94 3.17 10.02 3.89
CA GLU A 94 1.99 10.44 3.12
C GLU A 94 0.73 9.73 3.61
N CYS A 95 0.82 8.43 3.88
CA CYS A 95 -0.28 7.66 4.41
C CYS A 95 -0.67 8.12 5.83
N ILE A 96 0.33 8.39 6.67
CA ILE A 96 0.11 8.88 8.03
C ILE A 96 -0.58 10.25 8.00
N ARG A 97 -0.12 11.14 7.14
CA ARG A 97 -0.70 12.47 6.98
C ARG A 97 -2.16 12.37 6.56
N ASP A 98 -2.44 11.52 5.58
CA ASP A 98 -3.79 11.28 5.09
C ASP A 98 -4.69 10.71 6.19
N ALA A 99 -4.17 9.76 6.96
CA ALA A 99 -4.90 9.18 8.09
C ALA A 99 -5.28 10.24 9.12
N LYS A 100 -4.36 11.13 9.44
CA LYS A 100 -4.61 12.24 10.36
C LYS A 100 -5.67 13.20 9.83
N GLU A 101 -5.57 13.56 8.55
CA GLU A 101 -6.53 14.46 7.90
C GLU A 101 -7.95 13.88 7.89
N GLN A 102 -8.06 12.57 7.69
CA GLN A 102 -9.35 11.90 7.65
C GLN A 102 -9.85 11.43 9.02
N GLY A 103 -9.10 11.69 10.07
CA GLY A 103 -9.48 11.27 11.42
C GLY A 103 -9.39 9.77 11.65
N ARG A 104 -8.53 9.07 10.90
CA ARG A 104 -8.30 7.64 11.08
C ARG A 104 -7.50 7.39 12.36
N LYS A 105 -7.70 6.19 12.94
CA LYS A 105 -7.05 5.81 14.21
C LYS A 105 -5.58 5.44 14.04
N GLY A 106 -5.18 5.02 12.85
CA GLY A 106 -3.82 4.60 12.56
C GLY A 106 -3.73 3.75 11.31
N LEU A 107 -2.65 3.01 11.20
CA LEU A 107 -2.35 2.15 10.05
C LEU A 107 -2.22 0.70 10.49
N CYS A 108 -2.62 -0.21 9.62
CA CYS A 108 -2.36 -1.63 9.82
C CYS A 108 -1.84 -2.24 8.52
N ILE A 109 -1.09 -3.33 8.66
CA ILE A 109 -0.49 -4.02 7.53
C ILE A 109 -0.31 -5.49 7.92
N LEU A 110 -0.45 -6.38 6.96
CA LEU A 110 -0.20 -7.80 7.16
C LEU A 110 1.28 -8.09 6.99
N SER A 111 1.82 -8.95 7.85
CA SER A 111 3.18 -9.42 7.75
C SER A 111 3.23 -10.94 7.96
N SER A 112 4.37 -11.55 7.62
CA SER A 112 4.58 -12.98 7.78
C SER A 112 5.87 -13.22 8.54
N GLU A 113 5.82 -14.03 9.58
CA GLU A 113 7.02 -14.57 10.20
C GLU A 113 7.49 -15.80 9.41
N GLY A 114 8.80 -16.03 9.40
CA GLY A 114 9.38 -17.15 8.67
C GLY A 114 9.43 -16.89 7.17
N ARG A 115 8.87 -17.79 6.37
CA ARG A 115 8.91 -17.66 4.91
C ARG A 115 8.06 -16.49 4.43
N LYS A 116 8.72 -15.51 3.81
CA LYS A 116 8.05 -14.33 3.27
C LYS A 116 7.20 -14.70 2.05
N ARG A 117 5.96 -14.25 2.06
CA ARG A 117 5.07 -14.30 0.88
C ARG A 117 5.12 -12.94 0.18
N GLU A 118 4.91 -12.93 -1.13
CA GLU A 118 5.02 -11.72 -1.95
C GLU A 118 4.17 -10.56 -1.45
N PHE A 119 2.98 -10.84 -0.95
CA PHE A 119 2.03 -9.80 -0.53
C PHE A 119 2.13 -9.45 0.96
N LEU A 120 3.08 -10.05 1.69
CA LEU A 120 3.27 -9.79 3.11
C LEU A 120 4.60 -9.09 3.36
N SER A 121 4.58 -8.11 4.24
CA SER A 121 5.78 -7.35 4.59
C SER A 121 6.63 -8.10 5.61
N ASP A 122 7.92 -7.81 5.59
CA ASP A 122 8.87 -8.37 6.56
C ASP A 122 8.59 -7.79 7.96
N PRO A 123 8.34 -8.63 8.98
CA PRO A 123 8.05 -8.11 10.33
C PRO A 123 9.21 -7.33 10.94
N LYS A 124 10.46 -7.64 10.59
CA LYS A 124 11.61 -6.87 11.08
C LYS A 124 11.60 -5.45 10.52
N TYR A 125 11.31 -5.30 9.24
CA TYR A 125 11.17 -4.00 8.60
C TYR A 125 10.04 -3.20 9.25
N LEU A 126 8.89 -3.83 9.48
CA LEU A 126 7.74 -3.17 10.08
C LEU A 126 8.03 -2.71 11.51
N ALA A 127 8.69 -3.56 12.31
CA ALA A 127 9.09 -3.19 13.66
C ALA A 127 10.03 -1.98 13.65
N TYR A 128 10.98 -1.96 12.73
CA TYR A 128 11.89 -0.83 12.54
C TYR A 128 11.13 0.47 12.21
N LYS A 129 10.04 0.37 11.46
CA LYS A 129 9.19 1.52 11.10
C LYS A 129 8.17 1.89 12.17
N GLY A 130 8.17 1.20 13.31
CA GLY A 130 7.31 1.54 14.44
C GLY A 130 6.00 0.77 14.53
N PHE A 131 5.80 -0.22 13.68
CA PHE A 131 4.62 -1.07 13.78
C PHE A 131 4.78 -2.08 14.95
N ALA A 132 3.68 -2.37 15.61
CA ALA A 132 3.62 -3.38 16.66
C ALA A 132 2.65 -4.48 16.25
N VAL A 133 2.88 -5.69 16.74
CA VAL A 133 1.98 -6.82 16.48
C VAL A 133 0.69 -6.60 17.27
N ALA A 134 -0.42 -6.45 16.56
CA ALA A 134 -1.74 -6.33 17.18
C ALA A 134 -2.41 -7.70 17.31
N ILE A 135 -2.28 -8.53 16.26
CA ILE A 135 -2.82 -9.90 16.24
C ILE A 135 -1.78 -10.80 15.61
N HIS A 136 -1.44 -11.90 16.28
CA HIS A 136 -0.51 -12.90 15.78
C HIS A 136 -1.28 -14.16 15.38
N ARG A 137 -1.02 -14.65 14.16
CA ARG A 137 -1.59 -15.90 13.66
C ARG A 137 -0.51 -16.73 13.00
N ASN A 138 -0.69 -18.05 13.01
CA ASN A 138 0.21 -18.96 12.33
C ASN A 138 0.18 -18.72 10.81
N ALA A 139 1.30 -19.00 10.15
CA ALA A 139 1.38 -18.89 8.69
C ALA A 139 0.27 -19.75 8.05
N GLY A 140 -0.51 -19.14 7.16
CA GLY A 140 -1.63 -19.81 6.49
C GLY A 140 -2.98 -19.68 7.19
N SER A 141 -3.04 -19.11 8.37
CA SER A 141 -4.30 -18.91 9.10
C SER A 141 -4.75 -17.45 9.10
N ILE A 142 -4.74 -16.86 7.97
CA ILE A 142 -5.17 -15.48 7.79
C ILE A 142 -6.68 -15.38 7.84
#